data_aff60a24324c8b005e08199851bfa3a2
#
_entry.id   aff60a24324c8b005e08199851bfa3a2
#
_cell.length_a   1.000
_cell.length_b   1.000
_cell.length_c   1.000
_cell.angle_alpha   90.00
_cell.angle_beta   90.00
_cell.angle_gamma   90.00
#
_symmetry.space_group_name_H-M   'P 1'
#
loop_
_entity.id
_entity.type
_entity.pdbx_description
1 polymer ?
#
loop_
_entity_poly.entity_id
_entity_poly.type
_entity_poly.pdbx_seq_one_letter_code
_entity_poly.pdbx_strand_id
1 'polypeptide(L)'
;MHVNSIEAFLDALRQELEVPDHRYEQAERSYTSLANWLHRDGSTVSRYDPQVYCQGSFRLGTAIRPHTEAEEYDVDSVVELRLLTKREKTQYQLKLMLGAEIHAYHDAMDMLKPVREGNRCWILDYADGAQFHMDIVPAVPNHNQHYMLLNSLSLDTRWASTAISITDRREPNYKLLTDTWPRSNPKGYASWFASRQAIVFERRLLIATEN
;
A
#
# COMPACT_ATOMS: atom_id res chain seq x y z
N MET A 1 23.06 -21.87 -20.22
CA MET A 1 24.06 -20.79 -20.05
C MET A 1 25.06 -21.24 -18.98
N HIS A 2 26.34 -21.28 -19.30
CA HIS A 2 27.38 -21.51 -18.27
C HIS A 2 27.62 -20.16 -17.59
N VAL A 3 27.18 -20.04 -16.35
CA VAL A 3 27.43 -18.85 -15.54
C VAL A 3 28.86 -18.99 -14.97
N ASN A 4 29.77 -18.17 -15.50
CA ASN A 4 31.19 -18.28 -15.17
C ASN A 4 31.64 -17.57 -13.87
N SER A 5 30.70 -16.84 -13.20
CA SER A 5 30.96 -16.16 -11.93
C SER A 5 29.70 -16.05 -11.09
N ILE A 6 29.84 -15.86 -9.78
CA ILE A 6 28.72 -15.60 -8.86
C ILE A 6 28.00 -14.32 -9.27
N GLU A 7 28.72 -13.30 -9.71
CA GLU A 7 28.12 -12.01 -10.15
C GLU A 7 27.21 -12.20 -11.36
N ALA A 8 27.69 -12.94 -12.38
CA ALA A 8 26.87 -13.22 -13.56
C ALA A 8 25.63 -14.08 -13.22
N PHE A 9 25.73 -14.98 -12.24
CA PHE A 9 24.58 -15.72 -11.73
C PHE A 9 23.56 -14.79 -11.04
N LEU A 10 24.03 -13.91 -10.16
CA LEU A 10 23.17 -12.95 -9.45
C LEU A 10 22.50 -11.97 -10.41
N ASP A 11 23.22 -11.51 -11.44
CA ASP A 11 22.65 -10.64 -12.47
C ASP A 11 21.57 -11.35 -13.31
N ALA A 12 21.82 -12.61 -13.69
CA ALA A 12 20.82 -13.41 -14.40
C ALA A 12 19.59 -13.68 -13.53
N LEU A 13 19.78 -14.00 -12.25
CA LEU A 13 18.69 -14.19 -11.29
C LEU A 13 17.89 -12.88 -11.09
N ARG A 14 18.57 -11.74 -10.97
CA ARG A 14 17.93 -10.43 -10.87
C ARG A 14 17.03 -10.15 -12.08
N GLN A 15 17.54 -10.35 -13.28
CA GLN A 15 16.79 -10.13 -14.53
C GLN A 15 15.56 -11.03 -14.64
N GLU A 16 15.65 -12.28 -14.15
CA GLU A 16 14.53 -13.21 -14.15
C GLU A 16 13.43 -12.81 -13.14
N LEU A 17 13.84 -12.31 -11.97
CA LEU A 17 12.93 -11.94 -10.88
C LEU A 17 12.38 -10.50 -11.00
N GLU A 18 13.04 -9.64 -11.77
CA GLU A 18 12.69 -8.23 -11.84
C GLU A 18 11.30 -8.00 -12.46
N VAL A 19 10.47 -7.22 -11.77
CA VAL A 19 9.18 -6.78 -12.28
C VAL A 19 9.41 -5.77 -13.41
N PRO A 20 8.87 -5.98 -14.60
CA PRO A 20 9.03 -5.03 -15.71
C PRO A 20 8.46 -3.64 -15.40
N ASP A 21 9.12 -2.56 -15.84
CA ASP A 21 8.73 -1.18 -15.57
C ASP A 21 7.27 -0.89 -15.95
N HIS A 22 6.79 -1.42 -17.06
CA HIS A 22 5.41 -1.23 -17.48
C HIS A 22 4.37 -1.73 -16.46
N ARG A 23 4.73 -2.69 -15.60
CA ARG A 23 3.85 -3.18 -14.52
C ARG A 23 3.74 -2.15 -13.39
N TYR A 24 4.83 -1.48 -13.04
CA TYR A 24 4.81 -0.35 -12.11
C TYR A 24 3.95 0.79 -12.66
N GLU A 25 4.12 1.14 -13.93
CA GLU A 25 3.30 2.15 -14.60
C GLU A 25 1.81 1.78 -14.65
N GLN A 26 1.48 0.51 -14.87
CA GLN A 26 0.10 0.04 -14.83
C GLN A 26 -0.50 0.20 -13.43
N ALA A 27 0.22 -0.25 -12.39
CA ALA A 27 -0.21 -0.08 -11.02
C ALA A 27 -0.42 1.41 -10.69
N GLU A 28 0.50 2.29 -11.10
CA GLU A 28 0.40 3.74 -10.90
C GLU A 28 -0.82 4.35 -11.57
N ARG A 29 -1.08 3.98 -12.82
CA ARG A 29 -2.30 4.42 -13.53
C ARG A 29 -3.56 3.97 -12.80
N SER A 30 -3.60 2.75 -12.30
CA SER A 30 -4.77 2.19 -11.63
C SER A 30 -5.07 2.88 -10.32
N TYR A 31 -4.09 3.06 -9.42
CA TYR A 31 -4.36 3.77 -8.16
C TYR A 31 -4.58 5.28 -8.37
N THR A 32 -3.99 5.88 -9.41
CA THR A 32 -4.29 7.27 -9.79
C THR A 32 -5.72 7.41 -10.33
N SER A 33 -6.18 6.46 -11.15
CA SER A 33 -7.57 6.42 -11.63
C SER A 33 -8.56 6.33 -10.46
N LEU A 34 -8.29 5.43 -9.50
CA LEU A 34 -9.10 5.31 -8.28
C LEU A 34 -9.08 6.62 -7.46
N ALA A 35 -7.91 7.26 -7.31
CA ALA A 35 -7.79 8.53 -6.61
C ALA A 35 -8.67 9.61 -7.25
N ASN A 36 -8.62 9.75 -8.57
CA ASN A 36 -9.45 10.70 -9.32
C ASN A 36 -10.94 10.41 -9.13
N TRP A 37 -11.33 9.14 -9.15
CA TRP A 37 -12.71 8.71 -8.90
C TRP A 37 -13.18 9.11 -7.50
N LEU A 38 -12.37 8.91 -6.49
CA LEU A 38 -12.73 9.24 -5.10
C LEU A 38 -12.83 10.76 -4.86
N HIS A 39 -12.19 11.57 -5.70
CA HIS A 39 -12.26 13.03 -5.65
C HIS A 39 -13.37 13.64 -6.53
N ARG A 40 -14.06 12.84 -7.35
CA ARG A 40 -15.10 13.35 -8.26
C ARG A 40 -16.25 14.02 -7.53
N ASP A 41 -16.98 14.89 -8.22
CA ASP A 41 -18.24 15.41 -7.74
C ASP A 41 -19.23 14.27 -7.48
N GLY A 42 -19.91 14.33 -6.34
CA GLY A 42 -20.86 13.30 -5.90
C GLY A 42 -20.23 12.10 -5.18
N SER A 43 -18.88 12.01 -5.06
CA SER A 43 -18.26 11.01 -4.22
C SER A 43 -18.58 11.22 -2.74
N THR A 44 -18.99 10.15 -2.05
CA THR A 44 -19.34 10.20 -0.62
C THR A 44 -18.13 10.41 0.27
N VAL A 45 -16.91 10.18 -0.25
CA VAL A 45 -15.65 10.29 0.48
C VAL A 45 -14.85 11.53 0.12
N SER A 46 -15.17 12.25 -0.96
CA SER A 46 -14.39 13.41 -1.44
C SER A 46 -14.20 14.48 -0.35
N ARG A 47 -15.23 14.74 0.47
CA ARG A 47 -15.18 15.70 1.59
C ARG A 47 -14.17 15.34 2.68
N TYR A 48 -13.70 14.09 2.73
CA TYR A 48 -12.70 13.62 3.70
C TYR A 48 -11.27 13.64 3.14
N ASP A 49 -11.06 14.26 1.97
CA ASP A 49 -9.77 14.41 1.33
C ASP A 49 -9.05 13.06 1.18
N PRO A 50 -9.56 12.16 0.34
CA PRO A 50 -9.00 10.83 0.14
C PRO A 50 -7.62 10.90 -0.50
N GLN A 51 -6.61 10.29 0.11
CA GLN A 51 -5.30 10.10 -0.46
C GLN A 51 -5.06 8.63 -0.78
N VAL A 52 -4.83 8.31 -2.06
CA VAL A 52 -4.50 6.94 -2.51
C VAL A 52 -3.00 6.84 -2.74
N TYR A 53 -2.37 5.82 -2.19
CA TYR A 53 -0.94 5.58 -2.38
C TYR A 53 -0.59 4.09 -2.26
N CYS A 54 0.44 3.68 -2.99
CA CYS A 54 0.96 2.33 -2.97
C CYS A 54 1.74 2.05 -1.68
N GLN A 55 1.65 0.82 -1.19
CA GLN A 55 2.43 0.26 -0.08
C GLN A 55 3.00 -1.11 -0.47
N GLY A 56 3.52 -1.87 0.50
CA GLY A 56 4.00 -3.24 0.28
C GLY A 56 5.20 -3.33 -0.65
N SER A 57 5.36 -4.48 -1.29
CA SER A 57 6.52 -4.80 -2.12
C SER A 57 6.70 -3.88 -3.33
N PHE A 58 5.62 -3.45 -3.96
CA PHE A 58 5.66 -2.48 -5.07
C PHE A 58 6.24 -1.13 -4.61
N ARG A 59 5.83 -0.63 -3.44
CA ARG A 59 6.37 0.63 -2.89
C ARG A 59 7.85 0.54 -2.52
N LEU A 60 8.28 -0.63 -2.05
CA LEU A 60 9.64 -0.86 -1.57
C LEU A 60 10.61 -1.26 -2.69
N GLY A 61 10.12 -1.56 -3.89
CA GLY A 61 10.93 -2.10 -4.97
C GLY A 61 11.42 -3.52 -4.68
N THR A 62 10.65 -4.28 -3.90
CA THR A 62 10.98 -5.67 -3.52
C THR A 62 10.00 -6.68 -4.10
N ALA A 63 9.07 -6.23 -4.94
CA ALA A 63 8.21 -7.13 -5.71
C ALA A 63 9.06 -7.97 -6.67
N ILE A 64 8.65 -9.22 -6.84
CA ILE A 64 9.27 -10.13 -7.81
C ILE A 64 8.24 -10.58 -8.83
N ARG A 65 8.74 -11.00 -9.99
CA ARG A 65 7.90 -11.55 -11.06
C ARG A 65 7.24 -12.84 -10.57
N PRO A 66 5.93 -13.06 -10.83
CA PRO A 66 5.26 -14.32 -10.58
C PRO A 66 5.95 -15.50 -11.28
N HIS A 67 5.95 -16.68 -10.65
CA HIS A 67 6.58 -17.87 -11.19
C HIS A 67 5.84 -18.44 -12.40
N THR A 68 4.53 -18.22 -12.47
CA THR A 68 3.68 -18.74 -13.54
C THR A 68 2.79 -17.64 -14.11
N GLU A 69 2.37 -17.78 -15.36
CA GLU A 69 1.42 -16.86 -15.99
C GLU A 69 0.03 -16.86 -15.34
N ALA A 70 -0.27 -17.86 -14.52
CA ALA A 70 -1.53 -17.96 -13.77
C ALA A 70 -1.52 -17.16 -12.45
N GLU A 71 -0.34 -16.74 -11.99
CA GLU A 71 -0.19 -15.92 -10.79
C GLU A 71 -0.32 -14.45 -11.15
N GLU A 72 -0.93 -13.69 -10.24
CA GLU A 72 -1.11 -12.25 -10.36
C GLU A 72 -0.14 -11.50 -9.45
N TYR A 73 0.24 -10.29 -9.85
CA TYR A 73 0.94 -9.37 -8.96
C TYR A 73 0.00 -8.86 -7.88
N ASP A 74 0.51 -8.73 -6.67
CA ASP A 74 -0.21 -8.14 -5.54
C ASP A 74 0.19 -6.67 -5.36
N VAL A 75 -0.72 -5.75 -5.66
CA VAL A 75 -0.51 -4.32 -5.53
C VAL A 75 -1.25 -3.81 -4.30
N ASP A 76 -0.53 -3.70 -3.21
CA ASP A 76 -1.08 -3.11 -1.98
C ASP A 76 -1.26 -1.60 -2.11
N SER A 77 -2.42 -1.09 -1.73
CA SER A 77 -2.71 0.35 -1.67
C SER A 77 -3.44 0.74 -0.39
N VAL A 78 -3.33 1.99 -0.04
CA VAL A 78 -4.06 2.62 1.07
C VAL A 78 -4.93 3.73 0.51
N VAL A 79 -6.18 3.80 0.97
CA VAL A 79 -7.03 4.98 0.85
C VAL A 79 -7.15 5.61 2.23
N GLU A 80 -6.39 6.67 2.45
CA GLU A 80 -6.37 7.44 3.69
C GLU A 80 -7.34 8.61 3.57
N LEU A 81 -8.41 8.61 4.37
CA LEU A 81 -9.35 9.73 4.47
C LEU A 81 -8.82 10.74 5.49
N ARG A 82 -8.04 11.72 5.01
CA ARG A 82 -7.20 12.60 5.85
C ARG A 82 -7.97 13.48 6.82
N LEU A 83 -9.22 13.82 6.50
CA LEU A 83 -10.08 14.66 7.33
C LEU A 83 -11.10 13.86 8.17
N LEU A 84 -11.10 12.51 8.05
CA LEU A 84 -11.95 11.65 8.86
C LEU A 84 -11.24 11.22 10.14
N THR A 85 -11.98 11.20 11.25
CA THR A 85 -11.45 10.75 12.55
C THR A 85 -12.17 9.50 13.06
N LYS A 86 -11.49 8.76 13.93
CA LYS A 86 -12.05 7.57 14.62
C LYS A 86 -13.23 7.87 15.54
N ARG A 87 -13.48 9.16 15.84
CA ARG A 87 -14.61 9.61 16.65
C ARG A 87 -15.89 9.80 15.85
N GLU A 88 -15.76 9.86 14.52
CA GLU A 88 -16.91 10.11 13.61
C GLU A 88 -17.47 8.81 13.01
N LYS A 89 -16.62 7.80 12.83
CA LYS A 89 -16.97 6.54 12.19
C LYS A 89 -16.35 5.36 12.91
N THR A 90 -17.06 4.23 12.92
CA THR A 90 -16.49 2.93 13.26
C THR A 90 -15.64 2.39 12.11
N GLN A 91 -14.78 1.40 12.34
CA GLN A 91 -14.05 0.69 11.28
C GLN A 91 -15.02 0.14 10.21
N TYR A 92 -16.13 -0.46 10.67
CA TYR A 92 -17.18 -1.00 9.83
C TYR A 92 -17.79 0.07 8.91
N GLN A 93 -18.16 1.23 9.47
CA GLN A 93 -18.75 2.32 8.69
C GLN A 93 -17.77 2.90 7.66
N LEU A 94 -16.50 3.05 8.01
CA LEU A 94 -15.46 3.48 7.07
C LEU A 94 -15.32 2.48 5.93
N LYS A 95 -15.21 1.19 6.27
CA LYS A 95 -15.02 0.13 5.27
C LYS A 95 -16.21 0.04 4.32
N LEU A 96 -17.44 0.12 4.82
CA LEU A 96 -18.64 0.13 3.97
C LEU A 96 -18.71 1.37 3.07
N MET A 97 -18.42 2.54 3.61
CA MET A 97 -18.47 3.80 2.86
C MET A 97 -17.48 3.78 1.68
N LEU A 98 -16.24 3.36 1.94
CA LEU A 98 -15.26 3.20 0.87
C LEU A 98 -15.62 2.06 -0.07
N GLY A 99 -16.14 0.95 0.44
CA GLY A 99 -16.60 -0.18 -0.37
C GLY A 99 -17.67 0.22 -1.39
N ALA A 100 -18.63 1.06 -1.00
CA ALA A 100 -19.64 1.59 -1.92
C ALA A 100 -19.01 2.38 -3.09
N GLU A 101 -17.98 3.19 -2.81
CA GLU A 101 -17.25 3.93 -3.85
C GLU A 101 -16.43 2.99 -4.75
N ILE A 102 -15.84 1.93 -4.19
CA ILE A 102 -15.08 0.93 -4.95
C ILE A 102 -16.00 0.12 -5.87
N HIS A 103 -17.19 -0.27 -5.41
CA HIS A 103 -18.18 -0.93 -6.26
C HIS A 103 -18.65 -0.01 -7.39
N ALA A 104 -18.95 1.25 -7.08
CA ALA A 104 -19.34 2.23 -8.09
C ALA A 104 -18.20 2.52 -9.10
N TYR A 105 -16.94 2.52 -8.65
CA TYR A 105 -15.76 2.59 -9.53
C TYR A 105 -15.66 1.39 -10.45
N HIS A 106 -15.79 0.18 -9.88
CA HIS A 106 -15.78 -1.07 -10.63
C HIS A 106 -16.81 -1.06 -11.76
N ASP A 107 -18.05 -0.67 -11.46
CA ASP A 107 -19.14 -0.62 -12.44
C ASP A 107 -18.89 0.46 -13.50
N ALA A 108 -18.38 1.63 -13.11
CA ALA A 108 -18.08 2.71 -14.05
C ALA A 108 -16.89 2.41 -14.98
N MET A 109 -15.98 1.53 -14.56
CA MET A 109 -14.82 1.10 -15.36
C MET A 109 -15.09 -0.20 -16.13
N ASP A 110 -16.33 -0.72 -16.13
CA ASP A 110 -16.74 -1.98 -16.76
C ASP A 110 -15.80 -3.15 -16.40
N MET A 111 -15.36 -3.22 -15.14
CA MET A 111 -14.43 -4.26 -14.70
C MET A 111 -15.09 -5.64 -14.70
N LEU A 112 -14.39 -6.64 -15.22
CA LEU A 112 -14.95 -7.98 -15.47
C LEU A 112 -15.08 -8.85 -14.21
N LYS A 113 -14.09 -8.78 -13.31
CA LYS A 113 -14.07 -9.62 -12.10
C LYS A 113 -14.74 -8.88 -10.94
N PRO A 114 -15.58 -9.53 -10.14
CA PRO A 114 -16.31 -8.86 -9.06
C PRO A 114 -15.37 -8.32 -7.97
N VAL A 115 -15.77 -7.22 -7.34
CA VAL A 115 -15.09 -6.70 -6.14
C VAL A 115 -15.16 -7.75 -5.03
N ARG A 116 -14.04 -8.02 -4.38
CA ARG A 116 -13.96 -8.95 -3.25
C ARG A 116 -13.68 -8.21 -1.94
N GLU A 117 -14.21 -8.73 -0.83
CA GLU A 117 -13.98 -8.17 0.50
C GLU A 117 -12.97 -9.01 1.28
N GLY A 118 -11.79 -8.47 1.55
CA GLY A 118 -10.80 -9.03 2.48
C GLY A 118 -11.09 -8.62 3.93
N ASN A 119 -10.26 -9.09 4.88
CA ASN A 119 -10.41 -8.70 6.28
C ASN A 119 -10.10 -7.22 6.51
N ARG A 120 -9.07 -6.70 5.86
CA ARG A 120 -8.58 -5.32 6.00
C ARG A 120 -8.86 -4.46 4.79
N CYS A 121 -9.01 -5.06 3.61
CA CYS A 121 -9.04 -4.41 2.30
C CYS A 121 -10.31 -4.69 1.53
N TRP A 122 -10.51 -3.97 0.45
CA TRP A 122 -11.30 -4.32 -0.71
C TRP A 122 -10.34 -4.72 -1.82
N ILE A 123 -10.73 -5.66 -2.68
CA ILE A 123 -9.85 -6.22 -3.70
C ILE A 123 -10.48 -5.98 -5.06
N LEU A 124 -9.72 -5.32 -5.95
CA LEU A 124 -10.04 -5.13 -7.35
C LEU A 124 -9.10 -5.97 -8.22
N ASP A 125 -9.68 -6.84 -9.04
CA ASP A 125 -8.92 -7.67 -9.97
C ASP A 125 -8.90 -7.02 -11.35
N TYR A 126 -7.72 -6.70 -11.87
CA TYR A 126 -7.52 -6.10 -13.20
C TYR A 126 -7.25 -7.19 -14.23
N ALA A 127 -8.30 -7.50 -15.05
CA ALA A 127 -8.26 -8.62 -15.99
C ALA A 127 -7.62 -8.28 -17.36
N ASP A 128 -7.50 -7.00 -17.73
CA ASP A 128 -7.16 -6.55 -19.08
C ASP A 128 -5.65 -6.65 -19.41
N GLY A 129 -5.08 -7.87 -19.28
CA GLY A 129 -3.65 -8.09 -19.50
C GLY A 129 -2.73 -7.51 -18.41
N ALA A 130 -3.30 -6.88 -17.40
CA ALA A 130 -2.57 -6.31 -16.28
C ALA A 130 -2.03 -7.38 -15.33
N GLN A 131 -2.73 -8.50 -15.19
CA GLN A 131 -2.36 -9.64 -14.33
C GLN A 131 -1.99 -9.21 -12.90
N PHE A 132 -2.75 -8.28 -12.32
CA PHE A 132 -2.60 -7.92 -10.93
C PHE A 132 -3.95 -7.69 -10.26
N HIS A 133 -3.99 -7.88 -8.96
CA HIS A 133 -5.07 -7.39 -8.12
C HIS A 133 -4.57 -6.26 -7.22
N MET A 134 -5.48 -5.36 -6.88
CA MET A 134 -5.19 -4.25 -5.99
C MET A 134 -5.91 -4.44 -4.66
N ASP A 135 -5.16 -4.58 -3.59
CA ASP A 135 -5.64 -4.59 -2.22
C ASP A 135 -5.76 -3.16 -1.69
N ILE A 136 -6.99 -2.70 -1.46
CA ILE A 136 -7.30 -1.33 -1.07
C ILE A 136 -7.66 -1.27 0.40
N VAL A 137 -6.75 -0.77 1.24
CA VAL A 137 -6.92 -0.69 2.69
C VAL A 137 -7.51 0.65 3.10
N PRO A 138 -8.74 0.68 3.70
CA PRO A 138 -9.31 1.91 4.26
C PRO A 138 -8.53 2.38 5.49
N ALA A 139 -8.20 3.66 5.56
CA ALA A 139 -7.41 4.22 6.64
C ALA A 139 -7.83 5.64 7.03
N VAL A 140 -7.46 6.01 8.25
CA VAL A 140 -7.54 7.38 8.79
C VAL A 140 -6.23 7.77 9.46
N PRO A 141 -5.91 9.08 9.60
CA PRO A 141 -4.70 9.54 10.29
C PRO A 141 -4.62 9.05 11.73
N ASN A 142 -3.40 8.72 12.19
CA ASN A 142 -3.15 8.29 13.57
C ASN A 142 -1.84 8.84 14.18
N HIS A 143 -1.30 9.94 13.63
CA HIS A 143 0.02 10.44 14.00
C HIS A 143 0.15 10.77 15.49
N ASN A 144 -0.82 11.48 16.07
CA ASN A 144 -0.73 11.92 17.47
C ASN A 144 -0.67 10.74 18.45
N GLN A 145 -1.56 9.76 18.30
CA GLN A 145 -1.57 8.59 19.18
C GLN A 145 -0.33 7.72 18.99
N HIS A 146 0.14 7.61 17.75
CA HIS A 146 1.35 6.84 17.45
C HIS A 146 2.59 7.53 18.01
N TYR A 147 2.71 8.84 17.85
CA TYR A 147 3.78 9.64 18.44
C TYR A 147 3.81 9.48 19.98
N MET A 148 2.67 9.67 20.64
CA MET A 148 2.56 9.52 22.10
C MET A 148 3.00 8.13 22.57
N LEU A 149 2.61 7.07 21.85
CA LEU A 149 3.00 5.71 22.18
C LEU A 149 4.52 5.53 22.05
N LEU A 150 5.11 5.91 20.91
CA LEU A 150 6.54 5.76 20.70
C LEU A 150 7.34 6.55 21.72
N ASN A 151 6.93 7.78 22.03
CA ASN A 151 7.56 8.64 23.01
C ASN A 151 7.49 8.04 24.42
N SER A 152 6.34 7.47 24.83
CA SER A 152 6.18 6.82 26.14
C SER A 152 7.06 5.57 26.29
N LEU A 153 7.42 4.92 25.17
CA LEU A 153 8.31 3.76 25.13
C LEU A 153 9.78 4.14 24.87
N SER A 154 10.11 5.44 24.81
CA SER A 154 11.44 5.95 24.46
C SER A 154 11.95 5.41 23.12
N LEU A 155 11.05 5.20 22.15
CA LEU A 155 11.36 4.75 20.80
C LEU A 155 11.48 5.91 19.83
N ASP A 156 12.11 5.65 18.68
CA ASP A 156 12.30 6.66 17.62
C ASP A 156 10.97 7.14 17.04
N THR A 157 10.73 8.44 17.09
CA THR A 157 9.48 9.08 16.65
C THR A 157 9.55 9.70 15.25
N ARG A 158 10.71 9.61 14.56
CA ARG A 158 10.94 10.26 13.26
C ARG A 158 9.83 10.04 12.24
N TRP A 159 9.27 8.84 12.21
CA TRP A 159 8.28 8.45 11.20
C TRP A 159 6.84 8.47 11.74
N ALA A 160 6.61 8.96 12.95
CA ALA A 160 5.30 8.96 13.58
C ALA A 160 4.25 9.81 12.85
N SER A 161 4.70 10.87 12.15
CA SER A 161 3.83 11.81 11.44
C SER A 161 3.06 11.20 10.26
N THR A 162 3.46 10.03 9.79
CA THR A 162 2.81 9.32 8.67
C THR A 162 2.00 8.09 9.12
N ALA A 163 1.87 7.90 10.44
CA ALA A 163 1.13 6.76 10.97
C ALA A 163 -0.38 6.89 10.72
N ILE A 164 -0.99 5.77 10.42
CA ILE A 164 -2.42 5.61 10.14
C ILE A 164 -3.05 4.55 11.04
N SER A 165 -4.36 4.58 11.15
CA SER A 165 -5.18 3.49 11.64
C SER A 165 -5.95 2.88 10.48
N ILE A 166 -5.99 1.56 10.41
CA ILE A 166 -6.64 0.79 9.35
C ILE A 166 -7.84 0.01 9.87
N THR A 167 -8.68 -0.48 8.97
CA THR A 167 -9.80 -1.36 9.32
C THR A 167 -9.35 -2.82 9.38
N ASP A 168 -9.91 -3.61 10.32
CA ASP A 168 -9.81 -5.06 10.33
C ASP A 168 -11.09 -5.66 10.91
N ARG A 169 -11.85 -6.40 10.10
CA ARG A 169 -13.14 -6.97 10.53
C ARG A 169 -13.02 -8.06 11.60
N ARG A 170 -11.81 -8.53 11.87
CA ARG A 170 -11.53 -9.52 12.92
C ARG A 170 -11.41 -8.88 14.31
N GLU A 171 -11.28 -7.54 14.37
CA GLU A 171 -11.18 -6.82 15.62
C GLU A 171 -12.50 -6.89 16.42
N PRO A 172 -12.46 -7.19 17.74
CA PRO A 172 -13.67 -7.25 18.56
C PRO A 172 -14.47 -5.94 18.57
N ASN A 173 -13.78 -4.82 18.39
CA ASN A 173 -14.35 -3.47 18.38
C ASN A 173 -14.64 -2.94 16.96
N TYR A 174 -14.62 -3.78 15.93
CA TYR A 174 -14.82 -3.38 14.53
C TYR A 174 -16.07 -2.52 14.30
N LYS A 175 -17.17 -2.85 14.98
CA LYS A 175 -18.46 -2.13 14.89
C LYS A 175 -18.67 -1.09 15.99
N LEU A 176 -17.70 -0.87 16.86
CA LEU A 176 -17.80 0.07 17.97
C LEU A 176 -17.09 1.39 17.65
N LEU A 177 -17.66 2.48 18.12
CA LEU A 177 -16.98 3.79 18.04
C LEU A 177 -15.91 3.83 19.14
N THR A 178 -14.65 3.76 18.73
CA THR A 178 -13.50 3.66 19.64
C THR A 178 -12.24 4.24 18.99
N ASP A 179 -11.32 4.70 19.80
CA ASP A 179 -9.99 5.15 19.36
C ASP A 179 -9.00 3.98 19.15
N THR A 180 -9.38 2.75 19.53
CA THR A 180 -8.53 1.56 19.43
C THR A 180 -8.74 0.85 18.11
N TRP A 181 -7.97 1.22 17.10
CA TRP A 181 -7.94 0.59 15.79
C TRP A 181 -6.55 -0.03 15.52
N PRO A 182 -6.43 -1.03 14.64
CA PRO A 182 -5.15 -1.52 14.17
C PRO A 182 -4.30 -0.39 13.59
N ARG A 183 -3.01 -0.38 13.95
CA ARG A 183 -2.07 0.66 13.53
C ARG A 183 -1.23 0.18 12.36
N SER A 184 -0.91 1.11 11.46
CA SER A 184 0.01 0.88 10.36
C SER A 184 0.81 2.15 10.08
N ASN A 185 1.96 2.02 9.43
CA ASN A 185 2.74 3.16 8.99
C ASN A 185 3.53 2.83 7.71
N PRO A 186 2.86 2.59 6.58
CA PRO A 186 3.54 2.18 5.35
C PRO A 186 4.50 3.24 4.80
N LYS A 187 4.15 4.54 4.90
CA LYS A 187 5.02 5.65 4.48
C LYS A 187 6.28 5.72 5.37
N GLY A 188 6.09 5.61 6.68
CA GLY A 188 7.21 5.61 7.64
C GLY A 188 8.11 4.40 7.46
N TYR A 189 7.53 3.21 7.22
CA TYR A 189 8.30 2.00 6.92
C TYR A 189 9.11 2.15 5.62
N ALA A 190 8.52 2.68 4.55
CA ALA A 190 9.22 2.91 3.29
C ALA A 190 10.41 3.90 3.48
N SER A 191 10.22 4.97 4.25
CA SER A 191 11.29 5.93 4.57
C SER A 191 12.39 5.29 5.41
N TRP A 192 12.03 4.47 6.40
CA TRP A 192 12.99 3.70 7.19
C TRP A 192 13.77 2.73 6.30
N PHE A 193 13.08 1.98 5.44
CA PHE A 193 13.70 1.01 4.52
C PHE A 193 14.70 1.69 3.59
N ALA A 194 14.31 2.79 2.94
CA ALA A 194 15.19 3.59 2.10
C ALA A 194 16.43 4.09 2.86
N SER A 195 16.27 4.53 4.12
CA SER A 195 17.40 4.96 4.96
C SER A 195 18.39 3.84 5.26
N ARG A 196 17.92 2.57 5.32
CA ARG A 196 18.81 1.41 5.52
C ARG A 196 19.55 1.03 4.24
N GLN A 197 18.88 1.10 3.11
CA GLN A 197 19.51 0.86 1.80
C GLN A 197 20.62 1.90 1.52
N ALA A 198 20.39 3.16 1.84
CA ALA A 198 21.40 4.22 1.67
C ALA A 198 22.69 3.92 2.43
N ILE A 199 22.62 3.44 3.68
CA ILE A 199 23.80 3.06 4.47
C ILE A 199 24.61 1.94 3.79
N VAL A 200 23.94 0.94 3.23
CA VAL A 200 24.64 -0.17 2.54
C VAL A 200 25.30 0.33 1.25
N PHE A 201 24.65 1.20 0.52
CA PHE A 201 25.16 1.79 -0.71
C PHE A 201 26.40 2.67 -0.44
N GLU A 202 26.34 3.55 0.56
CA GLU A 202 27.47 4.39 0.98
C GLU A 202 28.68 3.55 1.39
N ARG A 203 28.50 2.48 2.17
CA ARG A 203 29.58 1.58 2.55
C ARG A 203 30.22 0.90 1.35
N ARG A 204 29.44 0.47 0.35
CA ARG A 204 29.98 -0.12 -0.88
C ARG A 204 30.78 0.85 -1.70
N LEU A 205 30.33 2.12 -1.81
CA LEU A 205 31.08 3.18 -2.49
C LEU A 205 32.43 3.42 -1.82
N LEU A 206 32.49 3.52 -0.49
CA LEU A 206 33.75 3.70 0.26
C LEU A 206 34.74 2.57 -0.01
N ILE A 207 34.30 1.32 0.04
CA ILE A 207 35.15 0.14 -0.27
C ILE A 207 35.65 0.17 -1.72
N ALA A 208 34.83 0.60 -2.67
CA ALA A 208 35.19 0.68 -4.08
C ALA A 208 36.17 1.81 -4.39
N THR A 209 36.25 2.85 -3.54
CA THR A 209 37.18 3.97 -3.70
C THR A 209 38.52 3.75 -2.97
N GLU A 210 38.62 2.74 -2.09
CA GLU A 210 39.83 2.37 -1.37
C GLU A 210 40.69 1.30 -2.08
N ASN A 211 40.19 0.69 -3.17
CA ASN A 211 40.86 -0.28 -4.03
C ASN A 211 41.24 0.33 -5.38
#